data_637e50050cab782717bbc75908b3a014
#
_entry.id   637e50050cab782717bbc75908b3a014
#
_cell.length_a   1.000
_cell.length_b   1.000
_cell.length_c   1.000
_cell.angle_alpha   90.00
_cell.angle_beta   90.00
_cell.angle_gamma   90.00
#
_symmetry.space_group_name_H-M   'P 1'
#
loop_
_entity.id
_entity.type
_entity.pdbx_description
1 polymer ?
#
loop_
_entity_poly.entity_id
_entity_poly.type
_entity_poly.pdbx_seq_one_letter_code
_entity_poly.pdbx_strand_id
1 'polypeptide(L)'
;EAIDERKPSFLKNVTVRRKLNGGNEAHVFMDVPVGTSVGDLIERTGGIDGEYGEITMGGAFTGHATTLDAPITKTTGAILVSMPFMDLKGAKLGILVCACGGNLERMEDLAKKYNGTVTQVCYCKQAQEQKNGSRKCERPGICPGQVKNNLDFKKAGCEYILIGNCSDCSNTVMASGPKMGLKVLHMTDHLMRAVGHPLYRTLRVSKEVDQDLNVQDNVENN
;
A
#
# COMPACT_ATOMS: atom_id res chain seq x y z
N GLU A 1 -30.43 4.68 -17.03
CA GLU A 1 -30.73 6.03 -16.48
C GLU A 1 -30.10 7.14 -17.33
N ALA A 2 -28.79 7.29 -17.41
CA ALA A 2 -28.16 8.44 -18.10
C ALA A 2 -28.54 8.53 -19.58
N ILE A 3 -28.72 7.42 -20.26
CA ILE A 3 -29.08 7.36 -21.68
C ILE A 3 -30.62 7.47 -21.84
N ASP A 4 -31.37 6.70 -21.09
CA ASP A 4 -32.82 6.61 -21.24
C ASP A 4 -33.57 7.80 -20.65
N GLU A 5 -33.14 8.26 -19.46
CA GLU A 5 -33.77 9.36 -18.75
C GLU A 5 -33.09 10.72 -19.00
N ARG A 6 -31.97 10.72 -19.74
CA ARG A 6 -31.14 11.91 -20.00
C ARG A 6 -30.69 12.65 -18.72
N LYS A 7 -30.61 11.93 -17.60
CA LYS A 7 -30.16 12.47 -16.32
C LYS A 7 -28.67 12.15 -16.12
N PRO A 8 -27.82 13.14 -15.82
CA PRO A 8 -26.41 12.88 -15.56
C PRO A 8 -26.25 12.03 -14.31
N SER A 9 -25.45 10.96 -14.41
CA SER A 9 -25.05 10.15 -13.24
C SER A 9 -23.99 10.93 -12.46
N PHE A 10 -24.39 11.64 -11.43
CA PHE A 10 -23.51 12.44 -10.57
C PHE A 10 -23.53 12.02 -9.10
N LEU A 11 -24.28 10.98 -8.76
CA LEU A 11 -24.35 10.42 -7.42
C LEU A 11 -23.48 9.16 -7.31
N LYS A 12 -22.81 9.01 -6.18
CA LYS A 12 -21.92 7.89 -5.89
C LYS A 12 -22.15 7.33 -4.50
N ASN A 13 -22.02 6.03 -4.35
CA ASN A 13 -21.91 5.41 -3.03
C ASN A 13 -20.41 5.38 -2.66
N VAL A 14 -20.08 5.91 -1.49
CA VAL A 14 -18.71 6.05 -1.01
C VAL A 14 -18.59 5.44 0.37
N THR A 15 -17.61 4.59 0.54
CA THR A 15 -17.26 4.02 1.85
C THR A 15 -16.10 4.80 2.44
N VAL A 16 -16.29 5.35 3.63
CA VAL A 16 -15.21 5.98 4.42
C VAL A 16 -14.83 5.05 5.56
N ARG A 17 -13.54 4.84 5.76
CA ARG A 17 -13.09 3.85 6.73
C ARG A 17 -11.78 4.25 7.39
N ARG A 18 -11.68 3.95 8.69
CA ARG A 18 -10.52 3.90 9.57
C ARG A 18 -9.97 5.23 10.07
N LYS A 19 -9.34 5.14 11.22
CA LYS A 19 -8.83 6.28 11.98
C LYS A 19 -9.86 7.41 12.12
N LEU A 20 -11.11 7.03 12.40
CA LEU A 20 -12.25 7.94 12.49
C LEU A 20 -12.84 7.92 13.90
N ASN A 21 -13.20 9.08 14.44
CA ASN A 21 -13.82 9.21 15.76
C ASN A 21 -15.18 8.50 15.84
N GLY A 22 -15.90 8.36 14.73
CA GLY A 22 -17.14 7.60 14.63
C GLY A 22 -16.98 6.07 14.68
N GLY A 23 -15.75 5.58 14.91
CA GLY A 23 -15.43 4.15 14.99
C GLY A 23 -14.68 3.61 13.78
N ASN A 24 -14.10 2.44 13.98
CA ASN A 24 -13.28 1.78 12.95
C ASN A 24 -14.06 0.99 11.90
N GLU A 25 -15.36 1.00 11.97
CA GLU A 25 -16.22 0.33 11.00
C GLU A 25 -16.32 1.10 9.68
N ALA A 26 -16.85 0.46 8.67
CA ALA A 26 -17.06 1.10 7.38
C ALA A 26 -18.32 1.99 7.45
N HIS A 27 -18.15 3.28 7.22
CA HIS A 27 -19.24 4.22 7.07
C HIS A 27 -19.62 4.31 5.59
N VAL A 28 -20.81 3.89 5.23
CA VAL A 28 -21.29 3.87 3.85
C VAL A 28 -22.22 5.06 3.63
N PHE A 29 -21.82 5.95 2.74
CA PHE A 29 -22.66 7.07 2.29
C PHE A 29 -23.27 6.74 0.94
N MET A 30 -24.58 6.82 0.87
CA MET A 30 -25.35 6.61 -0.34
C MET A 30 -25.60 7.96 -1.04
N ASP A 31 -25.69 7.93 -2.36
CA ASP A 31 -26.07 9.05 -3.18
C ASP A 31 -25.28 10.37 -2.95
N VAL A 32 -24.00 10.23 -2.72
CA VAL A 32 -23.09 11.38 -2.53
C VAL A 32 -22.87 12.06 -3.87
N PRO A 33 -23.11 13.39 -3.97
CA PRO A 33 -22.84 14.11 -5.19
C PRO A 33 -21.33 14.10 -5.54
N VAL A 34 -21.01 13.87 -6.81
CA VAL A 34 -19.65 14.07 -7.33
C VAL A 34 -19.27 15.54 -7.12
N GLY A 35 -18.07 15.79 -6.63
CA GLY A 35 -17.61 17.12 -6.23
C GLY A 35 -17.66 17.36 -4.71
N THR A 36 -18.34 16.51 -3.93
CA THR A 36 -18.27 16.55 -2.46
C THR A 36 -16.81 16.37 -2.03
N SER A 37 -16.33 17.17 -1.07
CA SER A 37 -14.95 17.05 -0.60
C SER A 37 -14.74 15.78 0.23
N VAL A 38 -13.53 15.27 0.21
CA VAL A 38 -13.10 14.15 1.08
C VAL A 38 -13.27 14.54 2.54
N GLY A 39 -12.94 15.78 2.90
CA GLY A 39 -13.08 16.31 4.25
C GLY A 39 -14.50 16.29 4.76
N ASP A 40 -15.48 16.72 3.96
CA ASP A 40 -16.90 16.70 4.33
C ASP A 40 -17.37 15.29 4.68
N LEU A 41 -16.93 14.29 3.92
CA LEU A 41 -17.30 12.89 4.21
C LEU A 41 -16.63 12.37 5.48
N ILE A 42 -15.37 12.74 5.72
CA ILE A 42 -14.64 12.38 6.95
C ILE A 42 -15.29 13.07 8.16
N GLU A 43 -15.64 14.35 8.06
CA GLU A 43 -16.33 15.07 9.15
C GLU A 43 -17.67 14.44 9.54
N ARG A 44 -18.43 13.97 8.55
CA ARG A 44 -19.71 13.24 8.80
C ARG A 44 -19.49 11.93 9.56
N THR A 45 -18.28 11.38 9.60
CA THR A 45 -17.93 10.21 10.41
C THR A 45 -17.39 10.57 11.80
N GLY A 46 -17.46 11.84 12.19
CA GLY A 46 -16.92 12.35 13.45
C GLY A 46 -15.48 12.86 13.36
N GLY A 47 -14.92 12.94 12.16
CA GLY A 47 -13.54 13.40 11.94
C GLY A 47 -12.49 12.32 12.13
N ILE A 48 -11.23 12.69 11.94
CA ILE A 48 -10.07 11.78 12.06
C ILE A 48 -9.72 11.58 13.54
N ASP A 49 -9.45 10.34 13.92
CA ASP A 49 -9.03 9.95 15.27
C ASP A 49 -7.49 10.05 15.39
N GLY A 50 -7.03 11.16 16.00
CA GLY A 50 -5.62 11.40 16.30
C GLY A 50 -4.72 11.50 15.07
N GLU A 51 -3.47 11.07 15.21
CA GLU A 51 -2.49 11.11 14.13
C GLU A 51 -2.78 10.07 13.05
N TYR A 52 -2.56 10.45 11.79
CA TYR A 52 -2.71 9.56 10.63
C TYR A 52 -1.53 9.72 9.66
N GLY A 53 -1.35 8.75 8.77
CA GLY A 53 -0.27 8.79 7.78
C GLY A 53 -0.67 9.54 6.52
N GLU A 54 -1.69 9.03 5.82
CA GLU A 54 -2.23 9.67 4.61
C GLU A 54 -3.71 9.32 4.44
N ILE A 55 -4.39 10.11 3.63
CA ILE A 55 -5.73 9.81 3.15
C ILE A 55 -5.61 9.25 1.74
N THR A 56 -6.28 8.14 1.48
CA THR A 56 -6.27 7.47 0.18
C THR A 56 -7.67 7.48 -0.40
N MET A 57 -7.81 7.96 -1.64
CA MET A 57 -9.03 7.87 -2.43
C MET A 57 -8.98 6.61 -3.29
N GLY A 58 -9.93 5.70 -3.10
CA GLY A 58 -9.97 4.38 -3.72
C GLY A 58 -9.69 3.25 -2.74
N GLY A 59 -9.44 2.05 -3.28
CA GLY A 59 -9.09 0.87 -2.46
C GLY A 59 -7.65 0.88 -1.97
N ALA A 60 -7.33 0.04 -0.99
CA ALA A 60 -5.98 -0.04 -0.42
C ALA A 60 -4.89 -0.39 -1.44
N PHE A 61 -5.24 -1.12 -2.50
CA PHE A 61 -4.29 -1.57 -3.54
C PHE A 61 -4.26 -0.68 -4.78
N THR A 62 -5.37 -0.01 -5.09
CA THR A 62 -5.53 0.75 -6.35
C THR A 62 -5.80 2.22 -6.13
N GLY A 63 -5.96 2.64 -4.87
CA GLY A 63 -6.16 4.03 -4.51
C GLY A 63 -4.88 4.86 -4.62
N HIS A 64 -5.05 6.15 -4.55
CA HIS A 64 -3.97 7.14 -4.57
C HIS A 64 -4.09 8.09 -3.38
N ALA A 65 -2.96 8.62 -2.93
CA ALA A 65 -2.95 9.62 -1.88
C ALA A 65 -3.74 10.87 -2.31
N THR A 66 -4.50 11.44 -1.38
CA THR A 66 -5.36 12.60 -1.62
C THR A 66 -5.34 13.56 -0.43
N THR A 67 -6.02 14.68 -0.57
CA THR A 67 -6.15 15.72 0.46
C THR A 67 -7.62 15.86 0.90
N LEU A 68 -7.86 16.58 2.00
CA LEU A 68 -9.21 16.78 2.54
C LEU A 68 -10.10 17.61 1.60
N ASP A 69 -9.51 18.55 0.87
CA ASP A 69 -10.20 19.43 -0.08
C ASP A 69 -10.44 18.79 -1.45
N ALA A 70 -9.83 17.63 -1.70
CA ALA A 70 -10.03 16.93 -2.97
C ALA A 70 -11.49 16.48 -3.16
N PRO A 71 -12.08 16.69 -4.35
CA PRO A 71 -13.44 16.27 -4.64
C PRO A 71 -13.50 14.77 -4.93
N ILE A 72 -14.57 14.10 -4.51
CA ILE A 72 -14.87 12.76 -5.00
C ILE A 72 -15.24 12.81 -6.48
N THR A 73 -14.90 11.78 -7.19
CA THR A 73 -15.10 11.63 -8.64
C THR A 73 -16.05 10.49 -8.95
N LYS A 74 -16.42 10.33 -10.21
CA LYS A 74 -17.25 9.21 -10.68
C LYS A 74 -16.62 7.82 -10.39
N THR A 75 -15.30 7.75 -10.23
CA THR A 75 -14.56 6.52 -9.95
C THR A 75 -14.28 6.31 -8.46
N THR A 76 -14.58 7.29 -7.61
CA THR A 76 -14.36 7.18 -6.17
C THR A 76 -15.38 6.24 -5.53
N GLY A 77 -14.92 5.12 -5.00
CA GLY A 77 -15.77 4.17 -4.26
C GLY A 77 -15.42 4.06 -2.77
N ALA A 78 -14.23 4.54 -2.38
CA ALA A 78 -13.79 4.50 -0.99
C ALA A 78 -12.84 5.65 -0.65
N ILE A 79 -12.82 6.00 0.62
CA ILE A 79 -11.83 6.88 1.26
C ILE A 79 -11.28 6.12 2.46
N LEU A 80 -9.96 5.99 2.53
CA LEU A 80 -9.27 5.30 3.61
C LEU A 80 -8.32 6.27 4.31
N VAL A 81 -8.43 6.37 5.64
CA VAL A 81 -7.47 7.10 6.47
C VAL A 81 -6.48 6.09 7.03
N SER A 82 -5.21 6.22 6.67
CA SER A 82 -4.18 5.26 7.05
C SER A 82 -3.71 5.44 8.50
N MET A 83 -3.08 4.40 9.03
CA MET A 83 -2.28 4.51 10.26
C MET A 83 -1.07 5.42 10.01
N PRO A 84 -0.52 6.06 11.06
CA PRO A 84 0.76 6.75 10.96
C PRO A 84 1.84 5.86 10.34
N PHE A 85 2.72 6.45 9.56
CA PHE A 85 3.85 5.72 9.02
C PHE A 85 4.83 5.37 10.14
N MET A 86 5.39 4.18 10.06
CA MET A 86 6.47 3.76 10.94
C MET A 86 7.72 4.57 10.64
N ASP A 87 8.38 5.11 11.66
CA ASP A 87 9.64 5.84 11.49
C ASP A 87 10.82 4.88 11.41
N LEU A 88 11.44 4.78 10.25
CA LEU A 88 12.65 3.98 10.02
C LEU A 88 13.94 4.67 10.50
N LYS A 89 13.85 5.90 11.02
CA LYS A 89 15.01 6.64 11.60
C LYS A 89 16.20 6.76 10.63
N GLY A 90 15.92 6.94 9.34
CA GLY A 90 16.95 7.06 8.32
C GLY A 90 17.58 5.73 7.87
N ALA A 91 17.04 4.59 8.31
CA ALA A 91 17.57 3.28 7.93
C ALA A 91 17.65 3.10 6.39
N LYS A 92 18.62 2.33 5.96
CA LYS A 92 18.86 2.07 4.53
C LYS A 92 17.79 1.17 3.94
N LEU A 93 17.09 1.68 2.94
CA LEU A 93 15.96 1.06 2.28
C LEU A 93 16.29 0.70 0.83
N GLY A 94 16.01 -0.54 0.46
CA GLY A 94 15.99 -0.99 -0.93
C GLY A 94 14.57 -0.93 -1.50
N ILE A 95 14.41 -0.51 -2.75
CA ILE A 95 13.14 -0.53 -3.45
C ILE A 95 13.16 -1.61 -4.51
N LEU A 96 12.20 -2.54 -4.45
CA LEU A 96 12.00 -3.55 -5.47
C LEU A 96 10.79 -3.20 -6.34
N VAL A 97 11.05 -2.64 -7.51
CA VAL A 97 10.02 -2.32 -8.50
C VAL A 97 9.60 -3.59 -9.22
N CYS A 98 8.48 -4.15 -8.81
CA CYS A 98 7.89 -5.33 -9.45
C CYS A 98 6.87 -4.94 -10.51
N ALA A 99 6.63 -5.86 -11.46
CA ALA A 99 5.70 -5.63 -12.56
C ALA A 99 4.23 -5.60 -12.16
N CYS A 100 3.91 -6.08 -10.95
CA CYS A 100 2.54 -6.22 -10.47
C CYS A 100 2.20 -5.09 -9.50
N GLY A 101 2.18 -3.85 -9.99
CA GLY A 101 1.77 -2.67 -9.22
C GLY A 101 2.91 -1.89 -8.56
N GLY A 102 4.17 -2.22 -8.82
CA GLY A 102 5.30 -1.40 -8.40
C GLY A 102 5.37 -0.12 -9.24
N ASN A 103 5.20 1.03 -8.62
CA ASN A 103 5.44 2.34 -9.22
C ASN A 103 6.59 3.00 -8.44
N LEU A 104 7.69 3.30 -9.13
CA LEU A 104 8.89 3.82 -8.47
C LEU A 104 8.62 5.14 -7.76
N GLU A 105 7.95 6.08 -8.41
CA GLU A 105 7.64 7.38 -7.83
C GLU A 105 6.85 7.25 -6.53
N ARG A 106 5.81 6.38 -6.54
CA ARG A 106 5.02 6.09 -5.33
C ARG A 106 5.84 5.41 -4.24
N MET A 107 6.74 4.49 -4.61
CA MET A 107 7.59 3.79 -3.65
C MET A 107 8.64 4.73 -3.03
N GLU A 108 9.17 5.67 -3.79
CA GLU A 108 10.06 6.72 -3.28
C GLU A 108 9.34 7.71 -2.37
N ASP A 109 8.10 8.08 -2.68
CA ASP A 109 7.25 8.89 -1.80
C ASP A 109 7.00 8.16 -0.47
N LEU A 110 6.64 6.88 -0.52
CA LEU A 110 6.47 6.06 0.68
C LEU A 110 7.77 5.92 1.48
N ALA A 111 8.91 5.72 0.82
CA ALA A 111 10.20 5.66 1.51
C ALA A 111 10.49 6.94 2.31
N LYS A 112 10.16 8.11 1.74
CA LYS A 112 10.27 9.40 2.44
C LYS A 112 9.31 9.47 3.63
N LYS A 113 8.05 9.04 3.46
CA LYS A 113 7.06 9.03 4.53
C LYS A 113 7.44 8.08 5.67
N TYR A 114 8.10 6.99 5.38
CA TYR A 114 8.71 6.10 6.36
C TYR A 114 10.01 6.63 6.98
N ASN A 115 10.49 7.80 6.57
CA ASN A 115 11.79 8.34 6.99
C ASN A 115 12.94 7.34 6.74
N GLY A 116 12.92 6.69 5.57
CA GLY A 116 13.96 5.76 5.11
C GLY A 116 14.86 6.38 4.05
N THR A 117 16.12 5.95 4.01
CA THR A 117 17.10 6.38 3.01
C THR A 117 17.15 5.37 1.87
N VAL A 118 16.66 5.73 0.68
CA VAL A 118 16.74 4.86 -0.50
C VAL A 118 18.21 4.69 -0.91
N THR A 119 18.70 3.47 -0.78
CA THR A 119 20.11 3.13 -1.07
C THR A 119 20.24 2.37 -2.39
N GLN A 120 19.26 1.54 -2.72
CA GLN A 120 19.30 0.68 -3.89
C GLN A 120 17.92 0.54 -4.49
N VAL A 121 17.83 0.63 -5.81
CA VAL A 121 16.60 0.30 -6.57
C VAL A 121 16.90 -0.90 -7.47
N CYS A 122 16.09 -1.94 -7.31
CA CYS A 122 16.14 -3.12 -8.18
C CYS A 122 14.82 -3.27 -8.94
N TYR A 123 14.93 -3.72 -10.17
CA TYR A 123 13.76 -3.99 -11.00
C TYR A 123 13.57 -5.50 -11.16
N CYS A 124 12.30 -5.91 -11.17
CA CYS A 124 11.99 -7.28 -11.55
C CYS A 124 12.51 -7.54 -12.96
N LYS A 125 13.35 -8.56 -13.11
CA LYS A 125 14.02 -8.88 -14.38
C LYS A 125 13.04 -9.23 -15.52
N GLN A 126 11.84 -9.67 -15.17
CA GLN A 126 10.78 -10.01 -16.14
C GLN A 126 9.77 -8.86 -16.36
N ALA A 127 10.01 -7.71 -15.75
CA ALA A 127 9.13 -6.56 -15.91
C ALA A 127 9.47 -5.80 -17.19
N GLN A 128 8.56 -5.86 -18.15
CA GLN A 128 8.64 -5.06 -19.38
C GLN A 128 7.93 -3.73 -19.20
N GLU A 129 8.57 -2.67 -19.65
CA GLU A 129 8.00 -1.34 -19.63
C GLU A 129 6.93 -1.20 -20.71
N GLN A 130 5.77 -0.70 -20.32
CA GLN A 130 4.64 -0.44 -21.20
C GLN A 130 4.71 1.00 -21.72
N LYS A 131 3.96 1.32 -22.76
CA LYS A 131 3.90 2.68 -23.36
C LYS A 131 3.49 3.78 -22.37
N ASN A 132 2.79 3.44 -21.30
CA ASN A 132 2.37 4.37 -20.24
C ASN A 132 3.35 4.45 -19.07
N GLY A 133 4.57 3.92 -19.20
CA GLY A 133 5.59 3.89 -18.16
C GLY A 133 5.38 2.85 -17.05
N SER A 134 4.25 2.14 -17.05
CA SER A 134 4.03 1.04 -16.11
C SER A 134 4.86 -0.19 -16.53
N ARG A 135 5.12 -1.08 -15.57
CA ARG A 135 5.82 -2.33 -15.84
C ARG A 135 4.87 -3.51 -15.70
N LYS A 136 4.93 -4.46 -16.61
CA LYS A 136 4.09 -5.65 -16.61
C LYS A 136 4.95 -6.91 -16.70
N CYS A 137 4.62 -7.91 -15.90
CA CYS A 137 5.25 -9.23 -15.95
C CYS A 137 4.51 -10.13 -16.95
N GLU A 138 5.24 -10.72 -17.89
CA GLU A 138 4.68 -11.67 -18.84
C GLU A 138 4.42 -13.05 -18.22
N ARG A 139 5.13 -13.35 -17.13
CA ARG A 139 5.05 -14.64 -16.43
C ARG A 139 4.91 -14.41 -14.92
N PRO A 140 3.73 -14.02 -14.43
CA PRO A 140 3.51 -13.91 -12.99
C PRO A 140 3.64 -15.28 -12.32
N GLY A 141 4.27 -15.32 -11.17
CA GLY A 141 4.51 -16.53 -10.40
C GLY A 141 5.83 -16.49 -9.64
N ILE A 142 6.30 -17.63 -9.14
CA ILE A 142 7.57 -17.72 -8.41
C ILE A 142 8.72 -17.22 -9.29
N CYS A 143 9.29 -16.08 -8.92
CA CYS A 143 10.37 -15.46 -9.66
C CYS A 143 11.73 -15.78 -9.04
N PRO A 144 12.57 -16.61 -9.65
CA PRO A 144 13.90 -16.92 -9.12
C PRO A 144 14.84 -15.70 -9.07
N GLY A 145 14.54 -14.66 -9.85
CA GLY A 145 15.29 -13.41 -9.83
C GLY A 145 15.17 -12.61 -8.53
N GLN A 146 14.14 -12.86 -7.71
CA GLN A 146 13.93 -12.11 -6.47
C GLN A 146 14.97 -12.45 -5.39
N VAL A 147 15.44 -13.69 -5.35
CA VAL A 147 16.53 -14.07 -4.43
C VAL A 147 17.79 -13.29 -4.76
N LYS A 148 18.09 -13.12 -6.06
CA LYS A 148 19.23 -12.29 -6.50
C LYS A 148 19.06 -10.84 -6.08
N ASN A 149 17.88 -10.26 -6.25
CA ASN A 149 17.59 -8.89 -5.82
C ASN A 149 17.79 -8.73 -4.31
N ASN A 150 17.36 -9.70 -3.49
CA ASN A 150 17.60 -9.68 -2.05
C ASN A 150 19.10 -9.72 -1.70
N LEU A 151 19.89 -10.50 -2.43
CA LEU A 151 21.34 -10.49 -2.27
C LEU A 151 21.96 -9.14 -2.65
N ASP A 152 21.48 -8.52 -3.71
CA ASP A 152 21.96 -7.20 -4.15
C ASP A 152 21.61 -6.12 -3.10
N PHE A 153 20.42 -6.14 -2.52
CA PHE A 153 20.04 -5.27 -1.39
C PHE A 153 20.92 -5.50 -0.16
N LYS A 154 21.19 -6.75 0.17
CA LYS A 154 22.10 -7.08 1.29
C LYS A 154 23.49 -6.54 1.06
N LYS A 155 24.04 -6.69 -0.16
CA LYS A 155 25.36 -6.16 -0.54
C LYS A 155 25.41 -4.64 -0.49
N ALA A 156 24.30 -3.97 -0.84
CA ALA A 156 24.17 -2.52 -0.75
C ALA A 156 24.01 -2.02 0.70
N GLY A 157 23.93 -2.92 1.67
CA GLY A 157 23.79 -2.60 3.07
C GLY A 157 22.38 -2.15 3.47
N CYS A 158 21.36 -2.49 2.68
CA CYS A 158 19.98 -2.21 3.04
C CYS A 158 19.59 -3.00 4.30
N GLU A 159 18.76 -2.37 5.12
CA GLU A 159 18.14 -2.99 6.31
C GLU A 159 16.69 -3.36 6.02
N TYR A 160 16.03 -2.57 5.18
CA TYR A 160 14.65 -2.75 4.76
C TYR A 160 14.53 -2.91 3.25
N ILE A 161 13.49 -3.61 2.82
CA ILE A 161 13.08 -3.70 1.41
C ILE A 161 11.63 -3.27 1.31
N LEU A 162 11.33 -2.31 0.45
CA LEU A 162 9.96 -1.94 0.07
C LEU A 162 9.60 -2.64 -1.23
N ILE A 163 8.50 -3.39 -1.20
CA ILE A 163 8.01 -4.18 -2.34
C ILE A 163 6.58 -3.81 -2.70
N GLY A 164 6.15 -4.18 -3.90
CA GLY A 164 4.77 -4.05 -4.34
C GLY A 164 3.84 -5.08 -3.69
N ASN A 165 2.61 -5.17 -4.19
CA ASN A 165 1.52 -5.93 -3.59
C ASN A 165 1.31 -7.33 -4.18
N CYS A 166 2.16 -7.78 -5.09
CA CYS A 166 2.02 -9.09 -5.71
C CYS A 166 2.37 -10.21 -4.73
N SER A 167 1.43 -11.10 -4.46
CA SER A 167 1.60 -12.22 -3.54
C SER A 167 2.76 -13.16 -3.94
N ASP A 168 2.95 -13.40 -5.23
CA ASP A 168 3.97 -14.35 -5.71
C ASP A 168 5.39 -13.83 -5.50
N CYS A 169 5.65 -12.57 -5.87
CA CYS A 169 6.94 -11.94 -5.62
C CYS A 169 7.17 -11.71 -4.13
N SER A 170 6.12 -11.28 -3.40
CA SER A 170 6.17 -11.11 -1.96
C SER A 170 6.56 -12.41 -1.26
N ASN A 171 5.96 -13.53 -1.61
CA ASN A 171 6.30 -14.83 -1.02
C ASN A 171 7.78 -15.18 -1.22
N THR A 172 8.33 -14.95 -2.42
CA THR A 172 9.76 -15.21 -2.67
C THR A 172 10.67 -14.28 -1.86
N VAL A 173 10.32 -13.00 -1.78
CA VAL A 173 11.08 -12.01 -0.98
C VAL A 173 10.97 -12.34 0.49
N MET A 174 9.78 -12.67 0.99
CA MET A 174 9.55 -13.06 2.39
C MET A 174 10.25 -14.37 2.76
N ALA A 175 10.41 -15.30 1.79
CA ALA A 175 11.14 -16.55 2.02
C ALA A 175 12.63 -16.35 2.20
N SER A 176 13.22 -15.37 1.53
CA SER A 176 14.68 -15.21 1.45
C SER A 176 15.20 -13.95 2.14
N GLY A 177 14.48 -12.83 2.08
CA GLY A 177 14.93 -11.55 2.64
C GLY A 177 15.23 -11.61 4.14
N PRO A 178 14.28 -12.05 4.99
CA PRO A 178 14.50 -12.13 6.42
C PRO A 178 15.65 -13.04 6.83
N LYS A 179 15.86 -14.16 6.11
CA LYS A 179 17.01 -15.04 6.33
C LYS A 179 18.36 -14.35 6.04
N MET A 180 18.33 -13.27 5.27
CA MET A 180 19.49 -12.41 5.00
C MET A 180 19.56 -11.20 5.95
N GLY A 181 18.65 -11.12 6.94
CA GLY A 181 18.54 -9.99 7.86
C GLY A 181 17.91 -8.75 7.25
N LEU A 182 17.10 -8.90 6.20
CA LEU A 182 16.36 -7.81 5.56
C LEU A 182 14.92 -7.81 6.05
N LYS A 183 14.43 -6.66 6.49
CA LYS A 183 13.05 -6.45 6.89
C LYS A 183 12.22 -6.03 5.68
N VAL A 184 11.01 -6.57 5.53
CA VAL A 184 10.19 -6.39 4.32
C VAL A 184 8.96 -5.54 4.61
N LEU A 185 8.79 -4.48 3.82
CA LEU A 185 7.63 -3.59 3.83
C LEU A 185 6.88 -3.71 2.50
N HIS A 186 5.55 -3.67 2.54
CA HIS A 186 4.71 -3.57 1.34
C HIS A 186 4.19 -2.15 1.17
N MET A 187 3.97 -1.76 -0.07
CA MET A 187 3.41 -0.43 -0.42
C MET A 187 2.07 -0.14 0.27
N THR A 188 1.36 -1.15 0.73
CA THR A 188 0.02 -1.02 1.32
C THR A 188 -0.02 -1.26 2.82
N ASP A 189 1.11 -1.48 3.47
CA ASP A 189 1.13 -1.86 4.89
C ASP A 189 0.41 -0.86 5.80
N HIS A 190 0.66 0.44 5.62
CA HIS A 190 0.00 1.51 6.37
C HIS A 190 -1.53 1.54 6.20
N LEU A 191 -2.03 1.16 5.00
CA LEU A 191 -3.46 1.06 4.71
C LEU A 191 -4.05 -0.26 5.21
N MET A 192 -3.35 -1.36 5.04
CA MET A 192 -3.82 -2.67 5.49
C MET A 192 -3.91 -2.73 7.01
N ARG A 193 -2.98 -2.13 7.72
CA ARG A 193 -3.04 -1.95 9.18
C ARG A 193 -4.24 -1.10 9.56
N ALA A 194 -4.48 0.01 8.86
CA ALA A 194 -5.63 0.85 9.09
C ALA A 194 -6.94 0.08 8.93
N VAL A 195 -7.08 -0.81 7.97
CA VAL A 195 -8.29 -1.63 7.80
C VAL A 195 -8.33 -2.85 8.73
N GLY A 196 -7.39 -2.98 9.67
CA GLY A 196 -7.35 -4.11 10.60
C GLY A 196 -7.16 -5.44 9.89
N HIS A 197 -6.61 -5.41 8.69
CA HIS A 197 -6.28 -6.63 7.98
C HIS A 197 -5.09 -7.27 8.67
N PRO A 198 -5.18 -8.52 9.09
CA PRO A 198 -4.01 -9.23 9.59
C PRO A 198 -2.98 -9.29 8.45
N LEU A 199 -1.79 -8.78 8.70
CA LEU A 199 -0.71 -8.75 7.71
C LEU A 199 -0.10 -10.15 7.60
N TYR A 200 -0.92 -11.13 7.21
CA TYR A 200 -0.44 -12.49 6.96
C TYR A 200 0.52 -12.50 5.79
N ARG A 201 1.78 -12.50 6.07
CA ARG A 201 2.85 -12.71 5.10
C ARG A 201 3.28 -14.16 5.12
N THR A 202 2.30 -15.05 5.08
CA THR A 202 2.49 -16.47 5.22
C THR A 202 3.14 -17.05 3.98
N LEU A 203 4.33 -17.59 4.17
CA LEU A 203 4.81 -18.63 3.27
C LEU A 203 3.87 -19.83 3.39
N ARG A 204 3.26 -20.24 2.30
CA ARG A 204 2.32 -21.37 2.27
C ARG A 204 2.87 -22.71 2.83
N VAL A 205 4.10 -22.73 3.36
CA VAL A 205 4.85 -23.94 3.66
C VAL A 205 5.10 -24.17 5.17
N SER A 206 5.00 -23.17 6.04
CA SER A 206 5.14 -23.41 7.50
C SER A 206 4.60 -22.24 8.32
N LYS A 207 3.70 -22.55 9.25
CA LYS A 207 3.11 -21.56 10.16
C LYS A 207 4.12 -20.99 11.18
N GLU A 208 5.18 -21.72 11.49
CA GLU A 208 6.19 -21.31 12.48
C GLU A 208 7.15 -20.26 11.95
N VAL A 209 7.34 -20.20 10.64
CA VAL A 209 8.25 -19.24 10.00
C VAL A 209 7.61 -17.87 9.84
N ASP A 210 6.28 -17.78 9.93
CA ASP A 210 5.53 -16.58 9.59
C ASP A 210 5.61 -15.48 10.66
N GLN A 211 5.66 -15.86 11.93
CA GLN A 211 5.68 -14.90 13.05
C GLN A 211 7.01 -14.14 13.10
N ASP A 212 8.13 -14.83 12.86
CA ASP A 212 9.45 -14.21 12.86
C ASP A 212 9.75 -13.36 11.61
N LEU A 213 8.96 -13.53 10.56
CA LEU A 213 9.13 -12.83 9.28
C LEU A 213 8.32 -11.55 9.15
N ASN A 214 7.33 -11.35 10.00
CA ASN A 214 6.47 -10.18 9.95
C ASN A 214 7.10 -9.02 10.73
N VAL A 215 7.78 -8.15 10.02
CA VAL A 215 8.45 -6.99 10.62
C VAL A 215 7.49 -6.05 11.35
N GLN A 216 6.24 -5.99 10.91
CA GLN A 216 5.28 -5.06 11.49
C GLN A 216 4.66 -5.56 12.79
N ASP A 217 4.44 -6.87 12.91
CA ASP A 217 4.00 -7.45 14.17
C ASP A 217 5.06 -7.28 15.26
N ASN A 218 6.34 -7.31 14.88
CA ASN A 218 7.45 -7.06 15.80
C ASN A 218 7.58 -5.59 16.22
N VAL A 219 7.07 -4.66 15.43
CA VAL A 219 7.08 -3.22 15.76
C VAL A 219 5.90 -2.83 16.62
N GLU A 220 4.77 -3.50 16.50
CA GLU A 220 3.57 -3.24 17.31
C GLU A 220 3.69 -3.80 18.73
N ASN A 221 4.56 -4.77 18.95
CA ASN A 221 4.79 -5.41 20.25
C ASN A 221 5.97 -4.81 21.04
N ASN A 222 6.64 -3.79 20.52
CA ASN A 222 7.67 -3.01 21.17
C ASN A 222 7.24 -1.54 21.27
#